data_613a067c0fe096b57172ef3db875e723
#
_entry.id   613a067c0fe096b57172ef3db875e723
#
_cell.length_a   1.000
_cell.length_b   1.000
_cell.length_c   1.000
_cell.angle_alpha   90.00
_cell.angle_beta   90.00
_cell.angle_gamma   90.00
#
_symmetry.space_group_name_H-M   'P 1'
#
loop_
_entity.id
_entity.type
_entity.pdbx_description
1 polymer ?
#
loop_
_entity_poly.entity_id
_entity_poly.type
_entity_poly.pdbx_seq_one_letter_code
_entity_poly.pdbx_strand_id
1 'polypeptide(L)'
;MKQLQGDVVKSVGSVRNYEQALTTIADYCQQMKLPSLRAMTIDDAITYLELRGQIVGQKTLDLERQALQKMLHHVSKALPENSRLPVIKSEQQQVLKSRAYSERQVEIVAGKQLASNSLATQLSYAAGLRAHELLTLARCNERSANKRPANEHKWAGRDGVLYTVQGKGGLIRQVLLPTRLAEELELHRRAQPVTVRDRDINYLSRYNIAGGQRWSNSFSAASKRALGWSRGAHGLRHSYAQQRMYELQMQGLTRVVALETVSQEMGHFRPEITETYLR
;
A
#
# COMPACT_ATOMS: atom_id res chain seq x y z
N MET A 1 -19.89 8.13 -8.99
CA MET A 1 -18.68 7.37 -9.34
C MET A 1 -18.63 6.90 -10.79
N LYS A 2 -19.68 6.29 -11.37
CA LYS A 2 -19.65 5.79 -12.77
C LYS A 2 -19.12 6.82 -13.79
N GLN A 3 -19.46 8.09 -13.65
CA GLN A 3 -19.01 9.19 -14.54
C GLN A 3 -17.54 9.61 -14.33
N LEU A 4 -16.92 9.24 -13.21
CA LEU A 4 -15.51 9.53 -12.93
C LEU A 4 -14.60 8.35 -13.23
N GLN A 5 -15.15 7.14 -13.34
CA GLN A 5 -14.40 5.91 -13.56
C GLN A 5 -13.97 5.79 -15.03
N GLY A 6 -12.73 5.44 -15.26
CA GLY A 6 -12.14 5.27 -16.58
C GLY A 6 -11.31 6.48 -17.00
N ASP A 7 -11.95 7.57 -17.34
CA ASP A 7 -11.25 8.75 -17.88
C ASP A 7 -10.55 9.58 -16.79
N VAL A 8 -11.26 9.86 -15.71
CA VAL A 8 -10.78 10.75 -14.62
C VAL A 8 -10.07 9.97 -13.51
N VAL A 9 -10.62 8.81 -13.14
CA VAL A 9 -10.09 7.94 -12.08
C VAL A 9 -9.81 6.56 -12.63
N LYS A 10 -8.54 6.31 -12.98
CA LYS A 10 -8.10 5.07 -13.64
C LYS A 10 -7.80 3.93 -12.66
N SER A 11 -7.41 4.23 -11.42
CA SER A 11 -7.04 3.21 -10.44
C SER A 11 -8.27 2.68 -9.71
N VAL A 12 -8.48 1.36 -9.72
CA VAL A 12 -9.57 0.67 -9.00
C VAL A 12 -9.59 1.05 -7.51
N GLY A 13 -8.42 1.13 -6.87
CA GLY A 13 -8.33 1.56 -5.47
C GLY A 13 -8.77 3.01 -5.25
N SER A 14 -8.46 3.91 -6.19
CA SER A 14 -8.91 5.31 -6.13
C SER A 14 -10.40 5.42 -6.37
N VAL A 15 -10.98 4.64 -7.29
CA VAL A 15 -12.42 4.57 -7.53
C VAL A 15 -13.16 4.24 -6.24
N ARG A 16 -12.77 3.15 -5.55
CA ARG A 16 -13.38 2.73 -4.29
C ARG A 16 -13.25 3.78 -3.17
N ASN A 17 -12.06 4.37 -3.04
CA ASN A 17 -11.83 5.40 -2.01
C ASN A 17 -12.67 6.66 -2.26
N TYR A 18 -12.77 7.09 -3.53
CA TYR A 18 -13.61 8.24 -3.88
C TYR A 18 -15.10 7.92 -3.76
N GLU A 19 -15.51 6.69 -4.08
CA GLU A 19 -16.89 6.26 -3.86
C GLU A 19 -17.26 6.35 -2.37
N GLN A 20 -16.41 5.83 -1.50
CA GLN A 20 -16.64 5.91 -0.05
C GLN A 20 -16.65 7.37 0.44
N ALA A 21 -15.72 8.21 -0.02
CA ALA A 21 -15.68 9.63 0.32
C ALA A 21 -16.96 10.35 -0.16
N LEU A 22 -17.36 10.14 -1.42
CA LEU A 22 -18.57 10.77 -1.98
C LEU A 22 -19.85 10.25 -1.33
N THR A 23 -19.89 9.01 -0.84
CA THR A 23 -21.03 8.50 -0.02
C THR A 23 -21.13 9.27 1.28
N THR A 24 -20.03 9.44 2.02
CA THR A 24 -20.01 10.24 3.25
C THR A 24 -20.48 11.70 3.00
N ILE A 25 -20.08 12.29 1.87
CA ILE A 25 -20.48 13.64 1.50
C ILE A 25 -21.97 13.68 1.12
N ALA A 26 -22.48 12.65 0.44
CA ALA A 26 -23.91 12.56 0.13
C ALA A 26 -24.79 12.45 1.40
N ASP A 27 -24.31 11.70 2.40
CA ASP A 27 -24.96 11.61 3.72
C ASP A 27 -25.01 13.00 4.40
N TYR A 28 -23.91 13.78 4.32
CA TYR A 28 -23.89 15.16 4.78
C TYR A 28 -24.89 16.04 4.02
N CYS A 29 -24.94 15.96 2.69
CA CYS A 29 -25.93 16.71 1.90
C CYS A 29 -27.36 16.42 2.35
N GLN A 30 -27.68 15.15 2.64
CA GLN A 30 -28.99 14.77 3.16
C GLN A 30 -29.27 15.39 4.53
N GLN A 31 -28.32 15.37 5.44
CA GLN A 31 -28.45 15.96 6.79
C GLN A 31 -28.67 17.50 6.73
N MET A 32 -27.94 18.15 5.82
CA MET A 32 -28.06 19.61 5.61
C MET A 32 -29.20 20.01 4.67
N LYS A 33 -30.06 19.06 4.26
CA LYS A 33 -31.20 19.26 3.35
C LYS A 33 -30.81 19.91 2.00
N LEU A 34 -29.56 19.67 1.55
CA LEU A 34 -29.15 20.06 0.20
C LEU A 34 -29.84 19.13 -0.84
N PRO A 35 -30.24 19.66 -2.00
CA PRO A 35 -31.05 18.91 -2.97
C PRO A 35 -30.35 17.62 -3.45
N SER A 36 -29.05 17.67 -3.65
CA SER A 36 -28.21 16.51 -4.01
C SER A 36 -26.73 16.86 -3.96
N LEU A 37 -25.88 15.85 -3.97
CA LEU A 37 -24.44 16.02 -4.14
C LEU A 37 -24.06 16.80 -5.42
N ARG A 38 -24.84 16.67 -6.49
CA ARG A 38 -24.62 17.39 -7.76
C ARG A 38 -24.98 18.87 -7.70
N ALA A 39 -25.88 19.24 -6.80
CA ALA A 39 -26.30 20.62 -6.59
C ALA A 39 -25.39 21.37 -5.59
N MET A 40 -24.40 20.67 -5.00
CA MET A 40 -23.45 21.24 -4.06
C MET A 40 -22.66 22.37 -4.74
N THR A 41 -22.65 23.54 -4.13
CA THR A 41 -21.85 24.69 -4.56
C THR A 41 -20.40 24.59 -4.07
N ILE A 42 -19.54 25.49 -4.52
CA ILE A 42 -18.16 25.59 -4.00
C ILE A 42 -18.17 25.94 -2.52
N ASP A 43 -19.04 26.86 -2.10
CA ASP A 43 -19.13 27.30 -0.69
C ASP A 43 -19.65 26.17 0.21
N ASP A 44 -20.63 25.40 -0.24
CA ASP A 44 -21.07 24.19 0.47
C ASP A 44 -19.94 23.18 0.65
N ALA A 45 -19.12 23.01 -0.39
CA ALA A 45 -17.97 22.11 -0.35
C ALA A 45 -16.88 22.58 0.62
N ILE A 46 -16.62 23.87 0.68
CA ILE A 46 -15.68 24.47 1.63
C ILE A 46 -16.22 24.31 3.06
N THR A 47 -17.46 24.68 3.30
CA THR A 47 -18.12 24.52 4.60
C THR A 47 -18.10 23.07 5.08
N TYR A 48 -18.38 22.10 4.18
CA TYR A 48 -18.23 20.68 4.49
C TYR A 48 -16.82 20.34 4.93
N LEU A 49 -15.80 20.77 4.19
CA LEU A 49 -14.41 20.45 4.49
C LEU A 49 -13.92 21.08 5.80
N GLU A 50 -14.41 22.29 6.14
CA GLU A 50 -14.11 22.95 7.42
C GLU A 50 -14.69 22.15 8.59
N LEU A 51 -15.96 21.77 8.52
CA LEU A 51 -16.61 20.93 9.53
C LEU A 51 -15.91 19.56 9.67
N ARG A 52 -15.54 18.96 8.54
CA ARG A 52 -14.80 17.69 8.56
C ARG A 52 -13.40 17.81 9.13
N GLY A 53 -12.75 18.96 8.93
CA GLY A 53 -11.43 19.25 9.48
C GLY A 53 -11.38 19.19 11.00
N GLN A 54 -12.50 19.43 11.68
CA GLN A 54 -12.61 19.33 13.13
C GLN A 54 -12.63 17.90 13.67
N ILE A 55 -13.04 16.91 12.82
CA ILE A 55 -13.33 15.54 13.29
C ILE A 55 -12.51 14.43 12.60
N VAL A 56 -11.89 14.70 11.45
CA VAL A 56 -11.09 13.71 10.75
C VAL A 56 -9.65 14.16 10.54
N GLY A 57 -8.70 13.22 10.52
CA GLY A 57 -7.29 13.52 10.25
C GLY A 57 -7.04 13.97 8.81
N GLN A 58 -5.95 14.72 8.60
CA GLN A 58 -5.59 15.37 7.33
C GLN A 58 -5.67 14.46 6.10
N LYS A 59 -5.24 13.21 6.20
CA LYS A 59 -5.29 12.27 5.04
C LYS A 59 -6.72 11.95 4.59
N THR A 60 -7.66 11.86 5.51
CA THR A 60 -9.07 11.64 5.19
C THR A 60 -9.66 12.89 4.58
N LEU A 61 -9.38 14.04 5.18
CA LEU A 61 -9.81 15.34 4.70
C LEU A 61 -9.31 15.63 3.28
N ASP A 62 -8.03 15.36 3.00
CA ASP A 62 -7.46 15.50 1.67
C ASP A 62 -8.09 14.55 0.64
N LEU A 63 -8.45 13.34 1.05
CA LEU A 63 -9.14 12.39 0.18
C LEU A 63 -10.55 12.88 -0.17
N GLU A 64 -11.31 13.35 0.82
CA GLU A 64 -12.65 13.91 0.64
C GLU A 64 -12.60 15.16 -0.25
N ARG A 65 -11.64 16.07 -0.01
CA ARG A 65 -11.40 17.26 -0.85
C ARG A 65 -11.10 16.87 -2.30
N GLN A 66 -10.24 15.88 -2.53
CA GLN A 66 -9.91 15.42 -3.88
C GLN A 66 -11.11 14.79 -4.59
N ALA A 67 -11.91 14.01 -3.87
CA ALA A 67 -13.14 13.41 -4.41
C ALA A 67 -14.17 14.48 -4.78
N LEU A 68 -14.39 15.46 -3.91
CA LEU A 68 -15.25 16.64 -4.17
C LEU A 68 -14.75 17.42 -5.38
N GLN A 69 -13.49 17.77 -5.41
CA GLN A 69 -12.90 18.52 -6.51
C GLN A 69 -13.12 17.80 -7.85
N LYS A 70 -12.91 16.48 -7.91
CA LYS A 70 -13.19 15.71 -9.12
C LYS A 70 -14.67 15.69 -9.49
N MET A 71 -15.55 15.58 -8.52
CA MET A 71 -17.00 15.63 -8.74
C MET A 71 -17.43 17.01 -9.26
N LEU A 72 -16.98 18.09 -8.63
CA LEU A 72 -17.32 19.47 -9.02
C LEU A 72 -16.76 19.85 -10.40
N HIS A 73 -15.55 19.37 -10.76
CA HIS A 73 -14.97 19.60 -12.10
C HIS A 73 -15.67 18.81 -13.20
N HIS A 74 -15.88 17.52 -12.99
CA HIS A 74 -16.21 16.62 -14.09
C HIS A 74 -17.68 16.21 -14.15
N VAL A 75 -18.42 16.32 -13.05
CA VAL A 75 -19.81 15.87 -12.96
C VAL A 75 -20.78 17.05 -12.92
N SER A 76 -20.68 17.93 -11.92
CA SER A 76 -21.57 19.09 -11.79
C SER A 76 -21.11 20.30 -12.58
N LYS A 77 -19.83 20.36 -12.98
CA LYS A 77 -19.21 21.52 -13.66
C LYS A 77 -19.26 22.83 -12.85
N ALA A 78 -19.51 22.73 -11.56
CA ALA A 78 -19.59 23.90 -10.65
C ALA A 78 -18.22 24.53 -10.35
N LEU A 79 -17.12 23.75 -10.45
CA LEU A 79 -15.76 24.23 -10.26
C LEU A 79 -15.07 24.40 -11.61
N PRO A 80 -14.54 25.60 -11.97
CA PRO A 80 -13.79 25.81 -13.21
C PRO A 80 -12.55 24.93 -13.33
N GLU A 81 -12.17 24.52 -14.54
CA GLU A 81 -11.07 23.56 -14.78
C GLU A 81 -9.73 23.97 -14.14
N ASN A 82 -9.42 25.25 -14.14
CA ASN A 82 -8.17 25.79 -13.59
C ASN A 82 -8.26 26.14 -12.10
N SER A 83 -9.41 25.92 -11.47
CA SER A 83 -9.64 26.23 -10.05
C SER A 83 -9.43 24.98 -9.18
N ARG A 84 -9.10 25.18 -7.91
CA ARG A 84 -8.95 24.11 -6.93
C ARG A 84 -9.65 24.48 -5.63
N LEU A 85 -10.25 23.49 -4.99
CA LEU A 85 -10.73 23.66 -3.63
C LEU A 85 -9.54 23.92 -2.70
N PRO A 86 -9.67 24.85 -1.73
CA PRO A 86 -8.63 25.16 -0.77
C PRO A 86 -8.22 23.91 0.03
N VAL A 87 -6.99 23.88 0.49
CA VAL A 87 -6.51 22.87 1.43
C VAL A 87 -6.87 23.31 2.83
N ILE A 88 -7.90 22.70 3.39
CA ILE A 88 -8.28 22.92 4.79
C ILE A 88 -7.37 22.07 5.66
N LYS A 89 -6.86 22.64 6.75
CA LYS A 89 -6.03 21.93 7.73
C LYS A 89 -6.92 21.25 8.77
N SER A 90 -6.63 19.99 9.04
CA SER A 90 -7.30 19.25 10.10
C SER A 90 -6.83 19.76 11.48
N GLU A 91 -7.78 19.92 12.41
CA GLU A 91 -7.50 20.19 13.83
C GLU A 91 -7.04 18.92 14.57
N GLN A 92 -7.24 17.73 13.96
CA GLN A 92 -6.83 16.47 14.54
C GLN A 92 -5.33 16.26 14.41
N GLN A 93 -4.64 16.11 15.53
CA GLN A 93 -3.22 15.80 15.54
C GLN A 93 -2.97 14.43 14.90
N GLN A 94 -2.02 14.38 13.97
CA GLN A 94 -1.57 13.14 13.38
C GLN A 94 -0.73 12.34 14.40
N VAL A 95 -1.33 11.32 15.00
CA VAL A 95 -0.60 10.40 15.87
C VAL A 95 0.14 9.38 15.00
N LEU A 96 1.46 9.55 14.90
CA LEU A 96 2.34 8.68 14.12
C LEU A 96 2.85 7.54 15.01
N LYS A 97 2.11 6.41 15.04
CA LYS A 97 2.54 5.20 15.78
C LYS A 97 3.35 4.28 14.85
N SER A 98 4.40 3.66 15.41
CA SER A 98 5.11 2.58 14.72
C SER A 98 4.15 1.45 14.33
N ARG A 99 4.31 0.94 13.11
CA ARG A 99 3.51 -0.18 12.59
C ARG A 99 4.33 -1.46 12.44
N ALA A 100 5.63 -1.40 12.71
CA ALA A 100 6.52 -2.54 12.57
C ALA A 100 6.18 -3.65 13.59
N TYR A 101 6.43 -4.88 13.19
CA TYR A 101 6.44 -6.07 14.03
C TYR A 101 7.88 -6.50 14.25
N SER A 102 8.22 -6.98 15.45
CA SER A 102 9.49 -7.66 15.67
C SER A 102 9.49 -9.02 14.97
N GLU A 103 10.68 -9.57 14.71
CA GLU A 103 10.84 -10.89 14.10
C GLU A 103 10.06 -11.96 14.89
N ARG A 104 10.23 -12.00 16.22
CA ARG A 104 9.49 -12.92 17.08
C ARG A 104 7.97 -12.77 16.96
N GLN A 105 7.46 -11.55 16.85
CA GLN A 105 6.02 -11.32 16.62
C GLN A 105 5.57 -11.87 15.27
N VAL A 106 6.38 -11.72 14.24
CA VAL A 106 6.09 -12.28 12.90
C VAL A 106 6.05 -13.80 12.94
N GLU A 107 7.01 -14.45 13.61
CA GLU A 107 7.05 -15.91 13.79
C GLU A 107 5.80 -16.43 14.52
N ILE A 108 5.45 -15.78 15.64
CA ILE A 108 4.25 -16.14 16.41
C ILE A 108 2.98 -16.01 15.55
N VAL A 109 2.86 -14.93 14.78
CA VAL A 109 1.71 -14.70 13.88
C VAL A 109 1.68 -15.72 12.75
N ALA A 110 2.83 -15.99 12.12
CA ALA A 110 2.97 -16.99 11.05
C ALA A 110 2.59 -18.39 11.55
N GLY A 111 3.00 -18.76 12.76
CA GLY A 111 2.64 -20.03 13.40
C GLY A 111 1.15 -20.19 13.71
N LYS A 112 0.35 -19.11 13.66
CA LYS A 112 -1.12 -19.16 13.81
C LYS A 112 -1.87 -19.06 12.47
N GLN A 113 -1.16 -19.25 11.38
CA GLN A 113 -1.72 -19.26 10.02
C GLN A 113 -1.59 -20.64 9.36
N LEU A 114 -2.41 -20.89 8.36
CA LEU A 114 -2.23 -22.04 7.47
C LEU A 114 -0.92 -21.90 6.69
N ALA A 115 -0.30 -23.00 6.29
CA ALA A 115 1.03 -23.04 5.66
C ALA A 115 1.22 -22.00 4.53
N SER A 116 0.28 -21.93 3.58
CA SER A 116 0.36 -20.97 2.46
C SER A 116 0.29 -19.50 2.89
N ASN A 117 -0.43 -19.18 3.98
CA ASN A 117 -0.48 -17.84 4.56
C ASN A 117 0.78 -17.56 5.39
N SER A 118 1.29 -18.55 6.12
CA SER A 118 2.51 -18.49 6.91
C SER A 118 3.71 -18.17 6.02
N LEU A 119 3.89 -18.91 4.94
CA LEU A 119 4.95 -18.66 3.97
C LEU A 119 4.84 -17.25 3.35
N ALA A 120 3.64 -16.84 2.94
CA ALA A 120 3.39 -15.48 2.43
C ALA A 120 3.76 -14.39 3.47
N THR A 121 3.54 -14.65 4.75
CA THR A 121 3.91 -13.74 5.85
C THR A 121 5.43 -13.64 5.99
N GLN A 122 6.14 -14.77 5.97
CA GLN A 122 7.61 -14.81 6.04
C GLN A 122 8.24 -14.12 4.82
N LEU A 123 7.75 -14.40 3.60
CA LEU A 123 8.20 -13.74 2.37
C LEU A 123 7.98 -12.22 2.40
N SER A 124 6.79 -11.80 2.88
CA SER A 124 6.47 -10.37 2.99
C SER A 124 7.36 -9.65 3.99
N TYR A 125 7.69 -10.28 5.12
CA TYR A 125 8.62 -9.75 6.10
C TYR A 125 10.04 -9.67 5.55
N ALA A 126 10.55 -10.75 4.98
CA ALA A 126 11.94 -10.88 4.52
C ALA A 126 12.28 -9.97 3.34
N ALA A 127 11.33 -9.67 2.45
CA ALA A 127 11.56 -8.88 1.24
C ALA A 127 10.69 -7.61 1.14
N GLY A 128 10.01 -7.24 2.20
CA GLY A 128 9.18 -6.04 2.25
C GLY A 128 8.07 -6.03 1.20
N LEU A 129 7.40 -7.18 0.95
CA LEU A 129 6.41 -7.31 -0.11
C LEU A 129 5.07 -6.67 0.26
N ARG A 130 4.39 -6.09 -0.73
CA ARG A 130 2.97 -5.71 -0.60
C ARG A 130 2.09 -6.94 -0.77
N ALA A 131 0.88 -6.90 -0.22
CA ALA A 131 -0.07 -8.01 -0.30
C ALA A 131 -0.29 -8.53 -1.73
N HIS A 132 -0.45 -7.65 -2.72
CA HIS A 132 -0.64 -8.06 -4.12
C HIS A 132 0.67 -8.49 -4.81
N GLU A 133 1.84 -8.05 -4.33
CA GLU A 133 3.14 -8.45 -4.88
C GLU A 133 3.39 -9.94 -4.65
N LEU A 134 2.86 -10.53 -3.58
CA LEU A 134 2.88 -11.98 -3.33
C LEU A 134 2.21 -12.78 -4.46
N LEU A 135 1.15 -12.24 -5.08
CA LEU A 135 0.46 -12.86 -6.21
C LEU A 135 1.25 -12.78 -7.51
N THR A 136 2.29 -11.96 -7.56
CA THR A 136 3.01 -11.64 -8.80
C THR A 136 4.48 -12.06 -8.77
N LEU A 137 4.90 -12.86 -7.79
CA LEU A 137 6.26 -13.39 -7.74
C LEU A 137 6.58 -14.18 -9.02
N ALA A 138 7.77 -13.92 -9.58
CA ALA A 138 8.30 -14.62 -10.75
C ALA A 138 9.82 -14.70 -10.65
N ARG A 139 10.43 -15.72 -11.24
CA ARG A 139 11.88 -15.80 -11.44
C ARG A 139 12.34 -14.68 -12.37
N CYS A 140 13.59 -14.22 -12.23
CA CYS A 140 14.13 -13.15 -13.06
C CYS A 140 14.26 -13.54 -14.55
N ASN A 141 14.41 -14.83 -14.85
CA ASN A 141 14.43 -15.34 -16.23
C ASN A 141 13.04 -15.44 -16.88
N GLU A 142 11.96 -15.43 -16.09
CA GLU A 142 10.57 -15.43 -16.60
C GLU A 142 10.02 -14.02 -16.79
N ARG A 143 10.51 -13.09 -16.00
CA ARG A 143 10.09 -11.69 -16.08
C ARG A 143 11.22 -10.77 -15.61
N SER A 144 11.74 -9.97 -16.54
CA SER A 144 12.79 -9.00 -16.24
C SER A 144 12.24 -7.80 -15.46
N ALA A 145 13.04 -7.26 -14.55
CA ALA A 145 12.72 -6.02 -13.88
C ALA A 145 12.82 -4.81 -14.83
N ASN A 146 12.04 -3.77 -14.57
CA ASN A 146 12.19 -2.50 -15.28
C ASN A 146 13.58 -1.91 -15.00
N LYS A 147 14.21 -1.36 -16.04
CA LYS A 147 15.48 -0.63 -15.88
C LYS A 147 15.24 0.58 -14.98
N ARG A 148 15.91 0.62 -13.85
CA ARG A 148 15.89 1.73 -12.89
C ARG A 148 17.29 1.91 -12.31
N PRO A 149 17.69 3.15 -12.00
CA PRO A 149 18.92 3.38 -11.27
C PRO A 149 18.92 2.58 -9.96
N ALA A 150 20.02 1.92 -9.66
CA ALA A 150 20.24 1.23 -8.40
C ALA A 150 21.64 1.62 -7.91
N ASN A 151 21.75 1.96 -6.62
CA ASN A 151 23.05 2.17 -6.03
C ASN A 151 23.75 0.82 -5.78
N GLU A 152 25.05 0.87 -5.62
CA GLU A 152 25.92 -0.32 -5.44
C GLU A 152 25.63 -1.07 -4.13
N HIS A 153 25.03 -0.42 -3.14
CA HIS A 153 24.71 -1.01 -1.84
C HIS A 153 23.38 -1.78 -1.83
N LYS A 154 22.65 -1.81 -2.95
CA LYS A 154 21.42 -2.58 -3.03
C LYS A 154 21.71 -4.06 -2.77
N TRP A 155 21.05 -4.61 -1.76
CA TRP A 155 21.22 -5.97 -1.20
C TRP A 155 22.55 -6.19 -0.46
N ALA A 156 23.37 -5.17 -0.22
CA ALA A 156 24.62 -5.31 0.53
C ALA A 156 24.41 -6.03 1.87
N GLY A 157 25.25 -7.02 2.18
CA GLY A 157 25.19 -7.80 3.40
C GLY A 157 24.01 -8.78 3.49
N ARG A 158 23.30 -9.05 2.39
CA ARG A 158 22.24 -10.06 2.34
C ARG A 158 22.46 -11.05 1.22
N ASP A 159 22.37 -12.34 1.56
CA ASP A 159 22.42 -13.45 0.62
C ASP A 159 21.01 -13.96 0.29
N GLY A 160 20.82 -14.44 -0.92
CA GLY A 160 19.54 -14.98 -1.34
C GLY A 160 19.38 -15.10 -2.84
N VAL A 161 18.16 -15.37 -3.27
CA VAL A 161 17.78 -15.55 -4.66
C VAL A 161 16.93 -14.38 -5.14
N LEU A 162 17.26 -13.81 -6.28
CA LEU A 162 16.53 -12.70 -6.88
C LEU A 162 15.26 -13.20 -7.60
N TYR A 163 14.16 -12.57 -7.24
CA TYR A 163 12.86 -12.68 -7.92
C TYR A 163 12.42 -11.32 -8.42
N THR A 164 11.35 -11.29 -9.18
CA THR A 164 10.65 -10.06 -9.55
C THR A 164 9.23 -10.06 -9.04
N VAL A 165 8.73 -8.88 -8.72
CA VAL A 165 7.32 -8.64 -8.38
C VAL A 165 6.79 -7.45 -9.19
N GLN A 166 5.48 -7.44 -9.43
CA GLN A 166 4.80 -6.30 -10.04
C GLN A 166 4.13 -5.44 -8.98
N GLY A 167 4.66 -4.24 -8.78
CA GLY A 167 4.17 -3.27 -7.82
C GLY A 167 3.01 -2.43 -8.34
N LYS A 168 2.61 -1.43 -7.54
CA LYS A 168 1.58 -0.46 -7.92
C LYS A 168 2.02 0.31 -9.17
N GLY A 169 1.08 0.52 -10.09
CA GLY A 169 1.35 1.20 -11.36
C GLY A 169 2.10 0.36 -12.40
N GLY A 170 2.17 -0.96 -12.19
CA GLY A 170 2.79 -1.88 -13.15
C GLY A 170 4.32 -2.00 -13.03
N LEU A 171 4.96 -1.26 -12.11
CA LEU A 171 6.41 -1.34 -11.92
C LEU A 171 6.85 -2.75 -11.56
N ILE A 172 7.71 -3.33 -12.39
CA ILE A 172 8.37 -4.61 -12.10
C ILE A 172 9.71 -4.31 -11.44
N ARG A 173 9.88 -4.79 -10.20
CA ARG A 173 11.11 -4.62 -9.42
C ARG A 173 11.67 -5.96 -8.99
N GLN A 174 12.97 -6.01 -8.78
CA GLN A 174 13.62 -7.12 -8.11
C GLN A 174 13.33 -7.12 -6.62
N VAL A 175 13.31 -8.30 -6.05
CA VAL A 175 13.28 -8.57 -4.61
C VAL A 175 14.27 -9.69 -4.31
N LEU A 176 14.96 -9.59 -3.19
CA LEU A 176 15.85 -10.64 -2.72
C LEU A 176 15.11 -11.48 -1.67
N LEU A 177 15.02 -12.77 -1.90
CA LEU A 177 14.47 -13.72 -0.94
C LEU A 177 15.62 -14.52 -0.32
N PRO A 178 15.69 -14.65 1.02
CA PRO A 178 16.64 -15.57 1.66
C PRO A 178 16.54 -16.97 1.04
N THR A 179 17.68 -17.63 0.85
CA THR A 179 17.77 -18.92 0.13
C THR A 179 16.75 -19.94 0.64
N ARG A 180 16.64 -20.12 1.95
CA ARG A 180 15.65 -21.02 2.56
C ARG A 180 14.20 -20.72 2.13
N LEU A 181 13.81 -19.44 2.10
CA LEU A 181 12.45 -19.05 1.69
C LEU A 181 12.25 -19.17 0.18
N ALA A 182 13.29 -18.98 -0.60
CA ALA A 182 13.27 -19.19 -2.05
C ALA A 182 13.08 -20.69 -2.38
N GLU A 183 13.79 -21.58 -1.70
CA GLU A 183 13.62 -23.02 -1.83
C GLU A 183 12.20 -23.47 -1.44
N GLU A 184 11.68 -22.98 -0.31
CA GLU A 184 10.31 -23.28 0.12
C GLU A 184 9.29 -22.73 -0.88
N LEU A 185 9.48 -21.52 -1.41
CA LEU A 185 8.62 -20.94 -2.45
C LEU A 185 8.58 -21.82 -3.70
N GLU A 186 9.74 -22.37 -4.14
CA GLU A 186 9.81 -23.22 -5.33
C GLU A 186 9.06 -24.54 -5.17
N LEU A 187 8.92 -25.09 -3.97
CA LEU A 187 8.05 -26.24 -3.69
C LEU A 187 6.56 -25.95 -3.97
N HIS A 188 6.19 -24.68 -3.90
CA HIS A 188 4.84 -24.23 -4.19
C HIS A 188 4.64 -23.75 -5.63
N ARG A 189 5.62 -24.01 -6.52
CA ARG A 189 5.54 -23.60 -7.91
C ARG A 189 4.42 -24.34 -8.63
N ARG A 190 3.60 -23.58 -9.37
CA ARG A 190 2.54 -24.15 -10.22
C ARG A 190 3.14 -24.68 -11.53
N ALA A 191 2.60 -25.78 -12.02
CA ALA A 191 2.95 -26.32 -13.35
C ALA A 191 2.65 -25.29 -14.46
N GLN A 192 1.54 -24.57 -14.32
CA GLN A 192 1.12 -23.48 -15.20
C GLN A 192 0.69 -22.27 -14.36
N PRO A 193 1.03 -21.04 -14.77
CA PRO A 193 0.52 -19.84 -14.12
C PRO A 193 -1.01 -19.75 -14.18
N VAL A 194 -1.64 -19.29 -13.11
CA VAL A 194 -3.09 -19.11 -13.05
C VAL A 194 -3.46 -17.65 -12.80
N THR A 195 -4.60 -17.23 -13.33
CA THR A 195 -5.14 -15.90 -13.04
C THR A 195 -5.84 -15.90 -11.69
N VAL A 196 -5.38 -15.03 -10.79
CA VAL A 196 -5.99 -14.78 -9.48
C VAL A 196 -6.57 -13.38 -9.44
N ARG A 197 -7.87 -13.25 -9.14
CA ARG A 197 -8.54 -11.96 -8.98
C ARG A 197 -8.46 -11.50 -7.53
N ASP A 198 -7.92 -10.29 -7.33
CA ASP A 198 -7.91 -9.59 -6.04
C ASP A 198 -8.37 -8.16 -6.22
N ARG A 199 -9.44 -7.76 -5.53
CA ARG A 199 -10.01 -6.39 -5.58
C ARG A 199 -10.20 -5.89 -7.02
N ASP A 200 -10.85 -6.71 -7.84
CA ASP A 200 -11.17 -6.45 -9.25
C ASP A 200 -9.96 -6.29 -10.20
N ILE A 201 -8.78 -6.71 -9.75
CA ILE A 201 -7.57 -6.77 -10.56
C ILE A 201 -7.18 -8.24 -10.75
N ASN A 202 -6.87 -8.61 -11.98
CA ASN A 202 -6.36 -9.94 -12.34
C ASN A 202 -4.83 -9.96 -12.26
N TYR A 203 -4.29 -10.93 -11.53
CA TYR A 203 -2.86 -11.17 -11.37
C TYR A 203 -2.49 -12.55 -11.90
N LEU A 204 -1.40 -12.65 -12.63
CA LEU A 204 -0.85 -13.93 -13.08
C LEU A 204 0.04 -14.51 -11.97
N SER A 205 -0.49 -15.53 -11.29
CA SER A 205 0.17 -16.19 -10.16
C SER A 205 0.90 -17.45 -10.59
N ARG A 206 2.21 -17.51 -10.30
CA ARG A 206 3.08 -18.65 -10.60
C ARG A 206 3.27 -19.60 -9.43
N TYR A 207 2.88 -19.18 -8.24
CA TYR A 207 3.09 -19.95 -7.02
C TYR A 207 1.76 -20.15 -6.28
N ASN A 208 1.60 -21.33 -5.69
CA ASN A 208 0.42 -21.67 -4.87
C ASN A 208 0.60 -21.19 -3.43
N ILE A 209 0.78 -19.89 -3.25
CA ILE A 209 0.87 -19.23 -1.96
C ILE A 209 -0.27 -18.23 -1.80
N ALA A 210 -0.53 -17.84 -0.57
CA ALA A 210 -1.51 -16.81 -0.28
C ALA A 210 -1.00 -15.41 -0.67
N GLY A 211 -1.93 -14.49 -0.97
CA GLY A 211 -1.62 -13.11 -1.33
C GLY A 211 -2.87 -12.24 -1.34
N GLY A 212 -2.69 -10.97 -1.72
CA GLY A 212 -3.79 -10.02 -1.86
C GLY A 212 -4.54 -9.73 -0.55
N GLN A 213 -5.78 -9.29 -0.70
CA GLN A 213 -6.61 -8.90 0.45
C GLN A 213 -6.93 -10.09 1.38
N ARG A 214 -7.12 -11.29 0.82
CA ARG A 214 -7.43 -12.49 1.61
C ARG A 214 -6.30 -12.80 2.58
N TRP A 215 -5.05 -12.79 2.11
CA TRP A 215 -3.90 -12.96 2.99
C TRP A 215 -3.77 -11.83 4.00
N SER A 216 -3.95 -10.57 3.60
CA SER A 216 -3.89 -9.42 4.52
C SER A 216 -4.92 -9.52 5.64
N ASN A 217 -6.12 -10.02 5.35
CA ASN A 217 -7.16 -10.28 6.34
C ASN A 217 -6.77 -11.45 7.26
N SER A 218 -6.25 -12.55 6.69
CA SER A 218 -5.74 -13.71 7.45
C SER A 218 -4.62 -13.30 8.40
N PHE A 219 -3.67 -12.49 7.94
CA PHE A 219 -2.60 -11.93 8.78
C PHE A 219 -3.18 -11.12 9.95
N SER A 220 -4.11 -10.20 9.67
CA SER A 220 -4.71 -9.36 10.70
C SER A 220 -5.48 -10.16 11.75
N ALA A 221 -6.20 -11.19 11.32
CA ALA A 221 -6.92 -12.09 12.21
C ALA A 221 -5.95 -12.95 13.06
N ALA A 222 -4.89 -13.50 12.43
CA ALA A 222 -3.86 -14.26 13.14
C ALA A 222 -3.11 -13.39 14.16
N SER A 223 -2.76 -12.15 13.77
CA SER A 223 -2.11 -11.17 14.66
C SER A 223 -2.97 -10.88 15.90
N LYS A 224 -4.28 -10.67 15.72
CA LYS A 224 -5.21 -10.47 16.85
C LYS A 224 -5.29 -11.69 17.76
N ARG A 225 -5.33 -12.91 17.20
CA ARG A 225 -5.35 -14.16 17.99
C ARG A 225 -4.03 -14.38 18.74
N ALA A 226 -2.91 -14.04 18.12
CA ALA A 226 -1.59 -14.34 18.65
C ALA A 226 -1.06 -13.28 19.62
N LEU A 227 -1.33 -12.00 19.36
CA LEU A 227 -0.75 -10.85 20.05
C LEU A 227 -1.80 -10.00 20.79
N GLY A 228 -3.08 -10.26 20.62
CA GLY A 228 -4.18 -9.41 21.13
C GLY A 228 -4.45 -8.16 20.28
N TRP A 229 -3.61 -7.85 19.29
CA TRP A 229 -3.71 -6.65 18.46
C TRP A 229 -3.26 -6.92 17.01
N SER A 230 -3.53 -5.96 16.11
CA SER A 230 -2.99 -5.98 14.76
C SER A 230 -2.75 -4.56 14.24
N ARG A 231 -1.62 -4.38 13.57
CA ARG A 231 -1.27 -3.19 12.79
C ARG A 231 -1.44 -3.41 11.28
N GLY A 232 -2.05 -4.55 10.92
CA GLY A 232 -2.26 -4.99 9.54
C GLY A 232 -0.98 -5.51 8.87
N ALA A 233 -1.14 -6.29 7.81
CA ALA A 233 -0.03 -6.90 7.08
C ALA A 233 0.96 -5.89 6.49
N HIS A 234 0.52 -4.65 6.24
CA HIS A 234 1.42 -3.58 5.77
C HIS A 234 2.50 -3.23 6.81
N GLY A 235 2.29 -3.56 8.08
CA GLY A 235 3.30 -3.44 9.14
C GLY A 235 4.58 -4.22 8.87
N LEU A 236 4.51 -5.35 8.14
CA LEU A 236 5.69 -6.13 7.73
C LEU A 236 6.65 -5.32 6.83
N ARG A 237 6.13 -4.42 6.01
CA ARG A 237 6.98 -3.51 5.23
C ARG A 237 7.65 -2.43 6.09
N HIS A 238 7.00 -2.02 7.18
CA HIS A 238 7.64 -1.15 8.17
C HIS A 238 8.78 -1.91 8.87
N SER A 239 8.56 -3.17 9.24
CA SER A 239 9.62 -4.02 9.81
C SER A 239 10.80 -4.14 8.86
N TYR A 240 10.56 -4.48 7.59
CA TYR A 240 11.61 -4.57 6.58
C TYR A 240 12.41 -3.26 6.46
N ALA A 241 11.72 -2.13 6.34
CA ALA A 241 12.39 -0.84 6.18
C ALA A 241 13.28 -0.50 7.39
N GLN A 242 12.75 -0.68 8.61
CA GLN A 242 13.47 -0.38 9.85
C GLN A 242 14.67 -1.31 10.04
N GLN A 243 14.48 -2.61 9.85
CA GLN A 243 15.55 -3.59 9.93
C GLN A 243 16.63 -3.29 8.90
N ARG A 244 16.23 -3.02 7.66
CA ARG A 244 17.18 -2.76 6.58
C ARG A 244 17.97 -1.48 6.77
N MET A 245 17.33 -0.43 7.26
CA MET A 245 18.01 0.81 7.67
C MET A 245 19.08 0.52 8.73
N TYR A 246 18.70 -0.24 9.77
CA TYR A 246 19.65 -0.61 10.81
C TYR A 246 20.83 -1.41 10.27
N GLU A 247 20.61 -2.44 9.45
CA GLU A 247 21.66 -3.27 8.86
C GLU A 247 22.66 -2.44 8.05
N LEU A 248 22.17 -1.57 7.17
CA LEU A 248 23.00 -0.73 6.31
C LEU A 248 23.83 0.28 7.11
N GLN A 249 23.23 0.89 8.15
CA GLN A 249 23.96 1.80 9.03
C GLN A 249 25.02 1.06 9.88
N MET A 250 24.74 -0.15 10.31
CA MET A 250 25.75 -1.00 11.00
C MET A 250 26.91 -1.41 10.08
N GLN A 251 26.69 -1.43 8.77
CA GLN A 251 27.74 -1.62 7.76
C GLN A 251 28.50 -0.33 7.43
N GLY A 252 28.21 0.76 8.14
CA GLY A 252 28.89 2.05 7.98
C GLY A 252 28.29 3.02 6.96
N LEU A 253 27.13 2.70 6.37
CA LEU A 253 26.47 3.62 5.45
C LEU A 253 25.87 4.80 6.21
N THR A 254 25.98 5.99 5.63
CA THR A 254 25.27 7.16 6.16
C THR A 254 23.77 6.96 6.07
N ARG A 255 23.01 7.64 6.93
CA ARG A 255 21.54 7.55 6.93
C ARG A 255 20.93 7.87 5.56
N VAL A 256 21.51 8.82 4.83
CA VAL A 256 21.01 9.23 3.52
C VAL A 256 21.17 8.12 2.50
N VAL A 257 22.36 7.52 2.40
CA VAL A 257 22.64 6.41 1.48
C VAL A 257 21.84 5.17 1.85
N ALA A 258 21.73 4.83 3.15
CA ALA A 258 20.90 3.74 3.62
C ALA A 258 19.42 3.94 3.25
N LEU A 259 18.88 5.15 3.44
CA LEU A 259 17.49 5.47 3.11
C LEU A 259 17.22 5.37 1.60
N GLU A 260 18.14 5.84 0.77
CA GLU A 260 18.05 5.69 -0.68
C GLU A 260 18.05 4.22 -1.10
N THR A 261 18.97 3.42 -0.54
CA THR A 261 19.06 1.97 -0.78
C THR A 261 17.75 1.27 -0.43
N VAL A 262 17.23 1.49 0.77
CA VAL A 262 15.95 0.91 1.22
C VAL A 262 14.78 1.38 0.33
N SER A 263 14.78 2.64 -0.10
CA SER A 263 13.79 3.18 -1.04
C SER A 263 13.79 2.42 -2.37
N GLN A 264 14.97 2.13 -2.92
CA GLN A 264 15.12 1.37 -4.15
C GLN A 264 14.71 -0.10 -3.97
N GLU A 265 15.13 -0.76 -2.87
CA GLU A 265 14.73 -2.13 -2.54
C GLU A 265 13.22 -2.26 -2.38
N MET A 266 12.56 -1.27 -1.78
CA MET A 266 11.10 -1.25 -1.61
C MET A 266 10.32 -0.79 -2.87
N GLY A 267 11.02 -0.30 -3.90
CA GLY A 267 10.41 0.18 -5.14
C GLY A 267 9.69 1.51 -5.01
N HIS A 268 10.13 2.37 -4.10
CA HIS A 268 9.61 3.73 -3.96
C HIS A 268 10.32 4.71 -4.90
N PHE A 269 11.65 4.60 -5.05
CA PHE A 269 12.53 5.50 -5.79
C PHE A 269 12.42 6.99 -5.39
N ARG A 270 11.85 7.23 -4.23
CA ARG A 270 11.74 8.54 -3.55
C ARG A 270 11.95 8.30 -2.05
N PRO A 271 13.11 8.69 -1.51
CA PRO A 271 13.46 8.44 -0.11
C PRO A 271 12.42 8.96 0.89
N GLU A 272 11.78 10.11 0.59
CA GLU A 272 10.76 10.74 1.44
C GLU A 272 9.55 9.81 1.69
N ILE A 273 9.23 8.96 0.71
CA ILE A 273 8.16 7.95 0.88
C ILE A 273 8.60 6.87 1.87
N THR A 274 9.89 6.51 1.85
CA THR A 274 10.44 5.48 2.74
C THR A 274 10.51 5.96 4.19
N GLU A 275 10.73 7.26 4.43
CA GLU A 275 10.66 7.85 5.79
C GLU A 275 9.35 7.51 6.53
N THR A 276 8.25 7.37 5.81
CA THR A 276 6.96 7.03 6.43
C THR A 276 6.94 5.62 7.04
N TYR A 277 7.89 4.76 6.69
CA TYR A 277 8.04 3.39 7.20
C TYR A 277 8.99 3.29 8.40
N LEU A 278 9.75 4.35 8.70
CA LEU A 278 10.75 4.37 9.77
C LEU A 278 10.22 4.88 11.13
N ARG A 279 8.91 4.90 11.30
CA ARG A 279 8.22 5.39 12.49
C ARG A 279 7.97 4.30 13.50
#